data_b0a73e194c65caac107e69be5bf29a98
#
_entry.id   b0a73e194c65caac107e69be5bf29a98
#
_cell.length_a   1.000
_cell.length_b   1.000
_cell.length_c   1.000
_cell.angle_alpha   90.00
_cell.angle_beta   90.00
_cell.angle_gamma   90.00
#
_symmetry.space_group_name_H-M   'P 1'
#
loop_
_entity.id
_entity.type
_entity.pdbx_description
1 polymer ?
#
loop_
_entity_poly.entity_id
_entity_poly.type
_entity_poly.pdbx_seq_one_letter_code
_entity_poly.pdbx_strand_id
1 'polypeptide(L)'
;MRIPAFIDSHAHMMGIGYYQEIINVNQVTSIKDIIYLLNNSEQKVLVARGFNQDNLEERRMPTKDDLSSIKKPVVLFRICGHVAVVNQKMLDLMNIFEDTKQVEGGSFDYKSGIFSEKALALIYKTLPKPTKEDLKRYLINANQILLENGITKIASDDFSSFGVPYELVIEAIKEVDQAGLLDVSIVKQVNLPIDELRDFIKKGYANQKFGKLKMGPLKILADGSLGGRTAALNEPYDDDLENIGILTFNDNELSELVEAAIANDMDCVVHAIGDRTTDQVIKTFKKVQDKYPDKTPNNAIIHAQITNREQIELMKKYAIGAIVQPIFINSDIKIVNERIGKRSKESYLFKTMYDKVSLGFSTDSPVEPVNPFKNIYCAISRKSIDFPHFEELNKEEKFTVEEALKAYTVNNLPFIYEDRIDDYIEISKDVFNVTNEEIKDILVLKTFIAGKLVYERKN
;
A
#
# COMPACT_ATOMS: atom_id res chain seq x y z
N MET A 1 -19.76 0.24 -22.50
CA MET A 1 -19.04 1.51 -22.77
C MET A 1 -17.55 1.24 -22.81
N ARG A 2 -16.74 1.99 -23.60
CA ARG A 2 -15.26 1.94 -23.58
C ARG A 2 -14.70 3.13 -22.86
N ILE A 3 -13.70 2.90 -22.00
CA ILE A 3 -12.91 3.94 -21.32
C ILE A 3 -11.43 3.54 -21.36
N PRO A 4 -10.47 4.47 -21.12
CA PRO A 4 -9.07 4.11 -20.94
C PRO A 4 -8.91 3.07 -19.84
N ALA A 5 -7.95 2.16 -19.99
CA ALA A 5 -7.61 1.20 -18.94
C ALA A 5 -7.01 1.92 -17.73
N PHE A 6 -7.15 1.34 -16.56
CA PHE A 6 -6.65 1.90 -15.32
C PHE A 6 -5.14 1.67 -15.15
N ILE A 7 -4.54 2.63 -14.47
CA ILE A 7 -3.15 2.61 -14.02
C ILE A 7 -3.16 2.67 -12.50
N ASP A 8 -2.58 1.69 -11.83
CA ASP A 8 -2.42 1.71 -10.39
C ASP A 8 -1.03 2.22 -10.01
N SER A 9 -0.95 3.42 -9.47
CA SER A 9 0.34 4.07 -9.19
C SER A 9 1.01 3.62 -7.88
N HIS A 10 0.36 2.76 -7.08
CA HIS A 10 0.94 2.12 -5.91
C HIS A 10 0.12 0.91 -5.45
N ALA A 11 0.72 -0.27 -5.53
CA ALA A 11 0.20 -1.49 -4.93
C ALA A 11 1.35 -2.50 -4.70
N HIS A 12 1.02 -3.72 -4.25
CA HIS A 12 1.95 -4.81 -3.98
C HIS A 12 1.58 -6.01 -4.86
N MET A 13 2.02 -6.01 -6.13
CA MET A 13 1.56 -6.99 -7.12
C MET A 13 1.80 -8.43 -6.68
N MET A 14 3.00 -8.78 -6.22
CA MET A 14 3.26 -10.12 -5.72
C MET A 14 2.44 -10.42 -4.46
N GLY A 15 2.19 -9.40 -3.62
CA GLY A 15 1.29 -9.47 -2.47
C GLY A 15 -0.13 -9.84 -2.87
N ILE A 16 -0.66 -9.26 -3.97
CA ILE A 16 -1.99 -9.59 -4.51
C ILE A 16 -2.09 -11.08 -4.83
N GLY A 17 -1.08 -11.63 -5.50
CA GLY A 17 -1.05 -13.05 -5.85
C GLY A 17 -0.83 -13.97 -4.64
N TYR A 18 0.09 -13.59 -3.74
CA TYR A 18 0.35 -14.32 -2.50
C TYR A 18 -0.87 -14.39 -1.58
N TYR A 19 -1.66 -13.30 -1.55
CA TYR A 19 -2.87 -13.23 -0.73
C TYR A 19 -3.92 -14.31 -1.09
N GLN A 20 -3.86 -14.86 -2.30
CA GLN A 20 -4.72 -15.98 -2.71
C GLN A 20 -4.33 -17.32 -2.04
N GLU A 21 -3.13 -17.40 -1.46
CA GLU A 21 -2.57 -18.64 -0.90
C GLU A 21 -2.50 -18.66 0.63
N ILE A 22 -2.69 -17.51 1.29
CA ILE A 22 -2.69 -17.42 2.76
C ILE A 22 -4.10 -17.47 3.33
N ILE A 23 -4.19 -17.67 4.64
CA ILE A 23 -5.47 -17.72 5.34
C ILE A 23 -6.06 -16.29 5.38
N ASN A 24 -7.13 -16.10 4.62
CA ASN A 24 -7.82 -14.80 4.57
C ASN A 24 -8.81 -14.68 5.75
N VAL A 25 -8.66 -13.62 6.55
CA VAL A 25 -9.50 -13.32 7.70
C VAL A 25 -10.17 -11.93 7.61
N ASN A 26 -10.28 -11.37 6.41
CA ASN A 26 -10.84 -10.02 6.20
C ASN A 26 -12.30 -9.86 6.64
N GLN A 27 -13.09 -10.91 6.47
CA GLN A 27 -14.53 -10.88 6.77
C GLN A 27 -14.89 -11.49 8.12
N VAL A 28 -13.89 -11.84 8.91
CA VAL A 28 -14.08 -12.47 10.21
C VAL A 28 -14.40 -11.39 11.25
N THR A 29 -15.43 -11.63 12.05
CA THR A 29 -15.96 -10.66 13.03
C THR A 29 -15.64 -11.03 14.48
N SER A 30 -14.96 -12.16 14.74
CA SER A 30 -14.56 -12.54 16.09
C SER A 30 -13.18 -13.19 16.13
N ILE A 31 -12.48 -13.07 17.25
CA ILE A 31 -11.20 -13.77 17.49
C ILE A 31 -11.42 -15.29 17.46
N LYS A 32 -12.57 -15.77 17.92
CA LYS A 32 -12.94 -17.19 17.90
C LYS A 32 -12.98 -17.74 16.46
N ASP A 33 -13.53 -16.98 15.52
CA ASP A 33 -13.59 -17.44 14.13
C ASP A 33 -12.22 -17.40 13.45
N ILE A 34 -11.36 -16.44 13.82
CA ILE A 34 -9.94 -16.45 13.40
C ILE A 34 -9.27 -17.76 13.86
N ILE A 35 -9.43 -18.14 15.13
CA ILE A 35 -8.87 -19.35 15.69
C ILE A 35 -9.41 -20.61 14.97
N TYR A 36 -10.70 -20.62 14.65
CA TYR A 36 -11.31 -21.70 13.89
C TYR A 36 -10.66 -21.88 12.50
N LEU A 37 -10.49 -20.80 11.75
CA LEU A 37 -9.84 -20.84 10.44
C LEU A 37 -8.38 -21.30 10.52
N LEU A 38 -7.64 -20.79 11.51
CA LEU A 38 -6.25 -21.19 11.73
C LEU A 38 -6.12 -22.68 12.05
N ASN A 39 -6.99 -23.24 12.90
CA ASN A 39 -6.94 -24.66 13.27
C ASN A 39 -7.29 -25.60 12.10
N ASN A 40 -8.06 -25.15 11.11
CA ASN A 40 -8.43 -25.93 9.94
C ASN A 40 -7.40 -25.87 8.80
N SER A 41 -6.30 -25.14 8.97
CA SER A 41 -5.23 -25.06 7.96
C SER A 41 -4.18 -26.15 8.15
N GLU A 42 -3.72 -26.71 7.03
CA GLU A 42 -2.64 -27.72 7.03
C GLU A 42 -1.23 -27.13 7.00
N GLN A 43 -1.09 -25.82 6.85
CA GLN A 43 0.21 -25.13 6.82
C GLN A 43 1.04 -25.48 8.07
N LYS A 44 2.36 -25.58 7.94
CA LYS A 44 3.29 -25.84 9.06
C LYS A 44 3.48 -24.61 9.94
N VAL A 45 3.61 -23.44 9.32
CA VAL A 45 3.55 -22.12 9.94
C VAL A 45 2.28 -21.47 9.40
N LEU A 46 1.36 -21.12 10.30
CA LEU A 46 0.07 -20.55 9.92
C LEU A 46 0.25 -19.06 9.68
N VAL A 47 0.10 -18.65 8.43
CA VAL A 47 0.12 -17.23 8.05
C VAL A 47 -1.28 -16.81 7.67
N ALA A 48 -1.85 -15.87 8.42
CA ALA A 48 -3.15 -15.28 8.13
C ALA A 48 -3.03 -13.78 7.98
N ARG A 49 -3.90 -13.17 7.16
CA ARG A 49 -3.94 -11.72 6.99
C ARG A 49 -5.36 -11.23 6.80
N GLY A 50 -5.59 -10.01 7.29
CA GLY A 50 -6.81 -9.28 6.98
C GLY A 50 -7.64 -8.92 8.21
N PHE A 51 -7.28 -9.32 9.43
CA PHE A 51 -8.06 -8.89 10.58
C PHE A 51 -7.97 -7.36 10.76
N ASN A 52 -9.09 -6.82 11.21
CA ASN A 52 -9.17 -5.44 11.69
C ASN A 52 -9.86 -5.47 13.05
N GLN A 53 -9.15 -5.07 14.12
CA GLN A 53 -9.67 -5.08 15.48
C GLN A 53 -10.94 -4.23 15.66
N ASP A 54 -11.10 -3.20 14.83
CA ASP A 54 -12.26 -2.33 14.87
C ASP A 54 -13.52 -2.99 14.28
N ASN A 55 -13.35 -4.13 13.57
CA ASN A 55 -14.43 -4.97 13.04
C ASN A 55 -14.75 -6.19 13.92
N LEU A 56 -13.85 -6.55 14.86
CA LEU A 56 -14.07 -7.68 15.75
C LEU A 56 -15.09 -7.32 16.84
N GLU A 57 -15.88 -8.30 17.27
CA GLU A 57 -16.83 -8.18 18.39
C GLU A 57 -16.13 -7.74 19.68
N GLU A 58 -14.90 -8.23 19.88
CA GLU A 58 -14.09 -7.92 21.07
C GLU A 58 -13.52 -6.50 21.06
N ARG A 59 -13.56 -5.79 19.93
CA ARG A 59 -13.09 -4.39 19.78
C ARG A 59 -11.67 -4.16 20.28
N ARG A 60 -10.82 -5.18 20.21
CA ARG A 60 -9.41 -5.13 20.61
C ARG A 60 -8.52 -5.93 19.69
N MET A 61 -7.22 -5.68 19.75
CA MET A 61 -6.23 -6.53 19.09
C MET A 61 -6.31 -7.95 19.64
N PRO A 62 -6.22 -8.99 18.78
CA PRO A 62 -5.88 -10.33 19.22
C PRO A 62 -4.52 -10.32 19.93
N THR A 63 -4.31 -11.26 20.84
CA THR A 63 -3.06 -11.39 21.58
C THR A 63 -2.50 -12.81 21.46
N LYS A 64 -1.26 -12.98 21.89
CA LYS A 64 -0.61 -14.29 22.03
C LYS A 64 -1.46 -15.28 22.84
N ASP A 65 -2.14 -14.80 23.88
CA ASP A 65 -2.95 -15.64 24.75
C ASP A 65 -4.23 -16.13 24.06
N ASP A 66 -4.86 -15.30 23.23
CA ASP A 66 -5.99 -15.71 22.39
C ASP A 66 -5.59 -16.88 21.46
N LEU A 67 -4.36 -16.85 20.96
CA LEU A 67 -3.82 -17.86 20.03
C LEU A 67 -3.17 -19.07 20.73
N SER A 68 -3.23 -19.16 22.07
CA SER A 68 -2.53 -20.17 22.88
C SER A 68 -2.99 -21.61 22.64
N SER A 69 -4.25 -21.81 22.24
CA SER A 69 -4.81 -23.12 21.91
C SER A 69 -4.22 -23.73 20.62
N ILE A 70 -3.59 -22.92 19.77
CA ILE A 70 -3.04 -23.35 18.48
C ILE A 70 -1.63 -23.90 18.68
N LYS A 71 -1.42 -25.18 18.29
CA LYS A 71 -0.16 -25.90 18.51
C LYS A 71 0.93 -25.60 17.48
N LYS A 72 0.59 -24.96 16.36
CA LYS A 72 1.52 -24.55 15.30
C LYS A 72 1.97 -23.10 15.51
N PRO A 73 3.15 -22.68 15.00
CA PRO A 73 3.50 -21.26 14.92
C PRO A 73 2.46 -20.47 14.13
N VAL A 74 2.03 -19.31 14.63
CA VAL A 74 1.03 -18.44 14.01
C VAL A 74 1.61 -17.05 13.80
N VAL A 75 1.39 -16.50 12.62
CA VAL A 75 1.50 -15.07 12.32
C VAL A 75 0.17 -14.59 11.77
N LEU A 76 -0.43 -13.65 12.46
CA LEU A 76 -1.71 -13.03 12.10
C LEU A 76 -1.47 -11.56 11.75
N PHE A 77 -1.40 -11.23 10.46
CA PHE A 77 -1.21 -9.86 10.00
C PHE A 77 -2.53 -9.08 10.01
N ARG A 78 -2.47 -7.85 10.54
CA ARG A 78 -3.54 -6.88 10.38
C ARG A 78 -3.70 -6.52 8.90
N ILE A 79 -4.89 -6.08 8.51
CA ILE A 79 -5.21 -5.71 7.12
C ILE A 79 -4.21 -4.72 6.54
N CYS A 80 -3.79 -3.69 7.28
CA CYS A 80 -2.82 -2.69 6.82
C CYS A 80 -1.40 -3.24 6.56
N GLY A 81 -1.06 -4.41 7.11
CA GLY A 81 0.29 -4.99 6.97
C GLY A 81 1.36 -4.38 7.89
N HIS A 82 1.06 -3.30 8.63
CA HIS A 82 1.99 -2.62 9.55
C HIS A 82 2.02 -3.21 10.96
N VAL A 83 1.09 -4.10 11.28
CA VAL A 83 0.98 -4.76 12.58
C VAL A 83 0.72 -6.26 12.39
N ALA A 84 1.36 -7.08 13.21
CA ALA A 84 1.10 -8.51 13.29
C ALA A 84 1.02 -9.00 14.73
N VAL A 85 0.29 -10.08 14.94
CA VAL A 85 0.22 -10.80 16.22
C VAL A 85 0.79 -12.20 16.02
N VAL A 86 1.63 -12.64 16.94
CA VAL A 86 2.21 -13.98 16.91
C VAL A 86 1.87 -14.74 18.20
N ASN A 87 1.78 -16.06 18.11
CA ASN A 87 1.62 -16.89 19.32
C ASN A 87 2.98 -17.27 19.93
N GLN A 88 2.96 -17.89 21.12
CA GLN A 88 4.19 -18.31 21.81
C GLN A 88 5.06 -19.23 20.95
N LYS A 89 4.47 -20.13 20.14
CA LYS A 89 5.23 -21.01 19.25
C LYS A 89 6.01 -20.25 18.17
N MET A 90 5.49 -19.14 17.71
CA MET A 90 6.20 -18.29 16.75
C MET A 90 7.31 -17.49 17.46
N LEU A 91 7.06 -16.96 18.68
CA LEU A 91 8.10 -16.30 19.49
C LEU A 91 9.27 -17.25 19.76
N ASP A 92 8.98 -18.51 20.13
CA ASP A 92 10.01 -19.55 20.35
C ASP A 92 10.82 -19.79 19.05
N LEU A 93 10.13 -19.89 17.91
CA LEU A 93 10.79 -20.09 16.60
C LEU A 93 11.68 -18.90 16.19
N MET A 94 11.26 -17.68 16.55
CA MET A 94 12.03 -16.45 16.30
C MET A 94 13.18 -16.24 17.31
N ASN A 95 13.25 -17.03 18.40
CA ASN A 95 14.13 -16.80 19.54
C ASN A 95 13.93 -15.42 20.19
N ILE A 96 12.67 -15.00 20.34
CA ILE A 96 12.28 -13.75 21.01
C ILE A 96 11.83 -14.06 22.43
N PHE A 97 12.44 -13.34 23.40
CA PHE A 97 12.19 -13.48 24.84
C PHE A 97 11.83 -12.11 25.42
N GLU A 98 11.40 -12.08 26.69
CA GLU A 98 10.95 -10.87 27.36
C GLU A 98 12.07 -9.81 27.48
N ASP A 99 13.32 -10.21 27.53
CA ASP A 99 14.53 -9.37 27.59
C ASP A 99 15.12 -9.05 26.21
N THR A 100 14.50 -9.51 25.13
CA THR A 100 14.98 -9.21 23.77
C THR A 100 14.91 -7.69 23.51
N LYS A 101 16.03 -7.14 22.98
CA LYS A 101 16.15 -5.70 22.69
C LYS A 101 15.17 -5.26 21.63
N GLN A 102 14.55 -4.09 21.84
CA GLN A 102 13.64 -3.46 20.86
C GLN A 102 14.34 -3.10 19.56
N VAL A 103 13.56 -2.99 18.50
CA VAL A 103 14.01 -2.59 17.15
C VAL A 103 13.76 -1.11 16.96
N GLU A 104 14.79 -0.35 16.57
CA GLU A 104 14.62 1.07 16.25
C GLU A 104 13.72 1.26 15.01
N GLY A 105 12.77 2.20 15.08
CA GLY A 105 11.77 2.41 14.02
C GLY A 105 10.67 1.35 13.98
N GLY A 106 10.55 0.52 15.02
CA GLY A 106 9.49 -0.45 15.21
C GLY A 106 9.29 -0.78 16.68
N SER A 107 8.29 -1.56 16.99
CA SER A 107 8.06 -2.04 18.36
C SER A 107 7.54 -3.46 18.40
N PHE A 108 7.81 -4.18 19.47
CA PHE A 108 7.12 -5.42 19.79
C PHE A 108 6.88 -5.55 21.31
N ASP A 109 5.78 -6.19 21.65
CA ASP A 109 5.46 -6.53 23.02
C ASP A 109 5.42 -8.06 23.17
N TYR A 110 6.36 -8.60 23.94
CA TYR A 110 6.45 -10.03 24.20
C TYR A 110 5.21 -10.58 24.90
N LYS A 111 4.56 -9.80 25.77
CA LYS A 111 3.41 -10.26 26.56
C LYS A 111 2.17 -10.45 25.68
N SER A 112 1.88 -9.49 24.83
CA SER A 112 0.75 -9.57 23.90
C SER A 112 1.08 -10.32 22.60
N GLY A 113 2.35 -10.43 22.23
CA GLY A 113 2.78 -10.98 20.95
C GLY A 113 2.56 -10.04 19.76
N ILE A 114 2.36 -8.74 20.00
CA ILE A 114 2.13 -7.73 18.96
C ILE A 114 3.46 -7.18 18.47
N PHE A 115 3.61 -7.08 17.14
CA PHE A 115 4.76 -6.50 16.43
C PHE A 115 4.28 -5.41 15.49
N SER A 116 5.06 -4.32 15.36
CA SER A 116 4.74 -3.22 14.44
C SER A 116 5.98 -2.68 13.73
N GLU A 117 5.76 -2.13 12.54
CA GLU A 117 6.73 -1.44 11.70
C GLU A 117 8.02 -2.26 11.47
N LYS A 118 9.19 -1.68 11.67
CA LYS A 118 10.47 -2.39 11.45
C LYS A 118 10.64 -3.66 12.29
N ALA A 119 9.89 -3.83 13.38
CA ALA A 119 9.92 -5.08 14.15
C ALA A 119 9.31 -6.27 13.38
N LEU A 120 8.47 -6.03 12.36
CA LEU A 120 7.96 -7.08 11.47
C LEU A 120 9.08 -7.81 10.71
N ALA A 121 10.24 -7.18 10.52
CA ALA A 121 11.40 -7.83 9.90
C ALA A 121 11.84 -9.08 10.65
N LEU A 122 11.66 -9.16 11.99
CA LEU A 122 11.95 -10.35 12.79
C LEU A 122 11.04 -11.52 12.38
N ILE A 123 9.77 -11.23 12.07
CA ILE A 123 8.80 -12.22 11.59
C ILE A 123 9.19 -12.67 10.18
N TYR A 124 9.38 -11.73 9.25
CA TYR A 124 9.73 -12.05 7.85
C TYR A 124 11.04 -12.84 7.73
N LYS A 125 12.02 -12.57 8.61
CA LYS A 125 13.28 -13.31 8.65
C LYS A 125 13.08 -14.81 8.99
N THR A 126 12.05 -15.12 9.77
CA THR A 126 11.76 -16.46 10.30
C THR A 126 10.76 -17.23 9.44
N LEU A 127 9.86 -16.52 8.73
CA LEU A 127 8.91 -17.18 7.83
C LEU A 127 9.62 -17.98 6.73
N PRO A 128 9.03 -19.09 6.26
CA PRO A 128 9.51 -19.80 5.09
C PRO A 128 9.60 -18.83 3.89
N LYS A 129 10.77 -18.77 3.28
CA LYS A 129 10.99 -17.90 2.12
C LYS A 129 10.42 -18.54 0.86
N PRO A 130 9.72 -17.77 0.01
CA PRO A 130 9.25 -18.29 -1.25
C PRO A 130 10.42 -18.66 -2.16
N THR A 131 10.24 -19.71 -2.93
CA THR A 131 11.13 -20.05 -4.04
C THR A 131 10.85 -19.13 -5.24
N LYS A 132 11.73 -19.15 -6.26
CA LYS A 132 11.48 -18.42 -7.51
C LYS A 132 10.18 -18.87 -8.20
N GLU A 133 9.86 -20.15 -8.14
CA GLU A 133 8.60 -20.68 -8.71
C GLU A 133 7.37 -20.20 -7.94
N ASP A 134 7.47 -20.01 -6.63
CA ASP A 134 6.41 -19.40 -5.84
C ASP A 134 6.20 -17.93 -6.27
N LEU A 135 7.28 -17.15 -6.41
CA LEU A 135 7.20 -15.76 -6.86
C LEU A 135 6.59 -15.64 -8.27
N LYS A 136 6.95 -16.54 -9.18
CA LYS A 136 6.36 -16.60 -10.54
C LYS A 136 4.85 -16.89 -10.47
N ARG A 137 4.42 -17.81 -9.62
CA ARG A 137 3.01 -18.15 -9.42
C ARG A 137 2.23 -16.94 -8.86
N TYR A 138 2.80 -16.22 -7.87
CA TYR A 138 2.19 -15.01 -7.34
C TYR A 138 2.01 -13.93 -8.43
N LEU A 139 3.02 -13.74 -9.28
CA LEU A 139 2.94 -12.80 -10.40
C LEU A 139 1.85 -13.17 -11.41
N ILE A 140 1.75 -14.45 -11.77
CA ILE A 140 0.73 -14.93 -12.72
C ILE A 140 -0.68 -14.73 -12.14
N ASN A 141 -0.90 -15.09 -10.87
CA ASN A 141 -2.17 -14.89 -10.20
C ASN A 141 -2.54 -13.40 -10.14
N ALA A 142 -1.57 -12.54 -9.78
CA ALA A 142 -1.80 -11.10 -9.73
C ALA A 142 -2.10 -10.50 -11.11
N ASN A 143 -1.37 -10.92 -12.16
CA ASN A 143 -1.63 -10.48 -13.53
C ASN A 143 -3.09 -10.73 -13.92
N GLN A 144 -3.61 -11.92 -13.66
CA GLN A 144 -5.00 -12.26 -13.92
C GLN A 144 -5.97 -11.32 -13.18
N ILE A 145 -5.76 -11.13 -11.87
CA ILE A 145 -6.62 -10.28 -11.02
C ILE A 145 -6.61 -8.83 -11.48
N LEU A 146 -5.44 -8.29 -11.85
CA LEU A 146 -5.32 -6.91 -12.35
C LEU A 146 -6.08 -6.73 -13.66
N LEU A 147 -5.93 -7.66 -14.60
CA LEU A 147 -6.64 -7.62 -15.89
C LEU A 147 -8.17 -7.73 -15.72
N GLU A 148 -8.63 -8.55 -14.77
CA GLU A 148 -10.06 -8.67 -14.40
C GLU A 148 -10.66 -7.35 -13.89
N ASN A 149 -9.82 -6.48 -13.33
CA ASN A 149 -10.19 -5.17 -12.82
C ASN A 149 -9.80 -4.02 -13.76
N GLY A 150 -9.34 -4.34 -14.98
CA GLY A 150 -9.02 -3.36 -16.01
C GLY A 150 -7.74 -2.57 -15.77
N ILE A 151 -6.86 -3.06 -14.89
CA ILE A 151 -5.56 -2.45 -14.61
C ILE A 151 -4.53 -3.08 -15.54
N THR A 152 -3.91 -2.27 -16.42
CA THR A 152 -2.93 -2.72 -17.40
C THR A 152 -1.50 -2.29 -17.07
N LYS A 153 -1.35 -1.34 -16.14
CA LYS A 153 -0.06 -0.84 -15.68
C LYS A 153 -0.13 -0.63 -14.16
N ILE A 154 0.96 -1.01 -13.48
CA ILE A 154 1.04 -0.94 -12.02
C ILE A 154 2.43 -0.46 -11.57
N ALA A 155 2.47 0.44 -10.58
CA ALA A 155 3.67 0.68 -9.80
C ALA A 155 3.62 -0.19 -8.54
N SER A 156 4.65 -1.03 -8.32
CA SER A 156 4.58 -2.11 -7.33
C SER A 156 5.80 -2.16 -6.43
N ASP A 157 5.54 -2.20 -5.12
CA ASP A 157 6.53 -2.35 -4.05
C ASP A 157 6.52 -3.80 -3.52
N ASP A 158 7.51 -4.62 -3.89
CA ASP A 158 7.59 -6.03 -3.46
C ASP A 158 9.01 -6.48 -3.06
N PHE A 159 10.05 -5.65 -3.17
CA PHE A 159 11.43 -6.13 -2.93
C PHE A 159 11.66 -6.55 -1.48
N SER A 160 11.08 -5.84 -0.52
CA SER A 160 11.24 -6.15 0.90
C SER A 160 10.19 -7.13 1.45
N SER A 161 9.14 -7.47 0.66
CA SER A 161 7.93 -8.13 1.15
C SER A 161 8.12 -9.59 1.54
N PHE A 162 9.14 -10.29 1.01
CA PHE A 162 9.28 -11.75 1.17
C PHE A 162 10.62 -12.17 1.80
N GLY A 163 11.49 -11.23 2.15
CA GLY A 163 12.79 -11.51 2.74
C GLY A 163 13.71 -12.35 1.84
N VAL A 164 13.56 -12.24 0.54
CA VAL A 164 14.43 -12.83 -0.50
C VAL A 164 15.28 -11.74 -1.14
N PRO A 165 16.43 -12.08 -1.76
CA PRO A 165 17.22 -11.10 -2.52
C PRO A 165 16.39 -10.44 -3.62
N TYR A 166 16.55 -9.12 -3.82
CA TYR A 166 15.81 -8.38 -4.85
C TYR A 166 16.08 -8.92 -6.26
N GLU A 167 17.27 -9.46 -6.51
CA GLU A 167 17.61 -10.09 -7.79
C GLU A 167 16.70 -11.27 -8.12
N LEU A 168 16.33 -12.08 -7.12
CA LEU A 168 15.43 -13.21 -7.32
C LEU A 168 14.02 -12.73 -7.76
N VAL A 169 13.57 -11.60 -7.22
CA VAL A 169 12.31 -10.96 -7.63
C VAL A 169 12.40 -10.47 -9.07
N ILE A 170 13.51 -9.80 -9.44
CA ILE A 170 13.76 -9.34 -10.82
C ILE A 170 13.77 -10.52 -11.79
N GLU A 171 14.49 -11.59 -11.45
CA GLU A 171 14.57 -12.80 -12.29
C GLU A 171 13.19 -13.44 -12.48
N ALA A 172 12.40 -13.58 -11.40
CA ALA A 172 11.05 -14.14 -11.48
C ALA A 172 10.16 -13.34 -12.44
N ILE A 173 10.17 -12.00 -12.35
CA ILE A 173 9.39 -11.13 -13.26
C ILE A 173 9.87 -11.30 -14.71
N LYS A 174 11.18 -11.30 -14.96
CA LYS A 174 11.75 -11.47 -16.30
C LYS A 174 11.38 -12.82 -16.91
N GLU A 175 11.42 -13.90 -16.15
CA GLU A 175 11.06 -15.24 -16.62
C GLU A 175 9.56 -15.34 -16.95
N VAL A 176 8.67 -14.75 -16.14
CA VAL A 176 7.23 -14.73 -16.43
C VAL A 176 6.92 -13.90 -17.67
N ASP A 177 7.58 -12.75 -17.85
CA ASP A 177 7.45 -11.93 -19.06
C ASP A 177 7.95 -12.64 -20.31
N GLN A 178 9.15 -13.24 -20.26
CA GLN A 178 9.73 -14.01 -21.37
C GLN A 178 8.89 -15.24 -21.76
N ALA A 179 8.19 -15.83 -20.79
CA ALA A 179 7.25 -16.92 -21.05
C ALA A 179 5.92 -16.44 -21.67
N GLY A 180 5.70 -15.14 -21.82
CA GLY A 180 4.46 -14.55 -22.34
C GLY A 180 3.28 -14.68 -21.38
N LEU A 181 3.55 -14.84 -20.08
CA LEU A 181 2.54 -15.02 -19.02
C LEU A 181 2.28 -13.73 -18.22
N LEU A 182 2.93 -12.64 -18.59
CA LEU A 182 2.72 -11.31 -18.01
C LEU A 182 2.19 -10.38 -19.09
N ASP A 183 0.99 -9.84 -18.89
CA ASP A 183 0.40 -8.82 -19.78
C ASP A 183 0.54 -7.41 -19.21
N VAL A 184 0.41 -7.27 -17.88
CA VAL A 184 0.52 -5.99 -17.16
C VAL A 184 1.95 -5.46 -17.16
N SER A 185 2.10 -4.16 -17.42
CA SER A 185 3.42 -3.48 -17.30
C SER A 185 3.66 -3.08 -15.85
N ILE A 186 4.89 -3.29 -15.37
CA ILE A 186 5.28 -3.09 -13.97
C ILE A 186 6.35 -1.99 -13.89
N VAL A 187 6.09 -0.96 -13.10
CA VAL A 187 7.11 -0.05 -12.59
C VAL A 187 7.46 -0.50 -11.17
N LYS A 188 8.68 -0.94 -10.95
CA LYS A 188 9.11 -1.40 -9.63
C LYS A 188 9.44 -0.21 -8.74
N GLN A 189 8.70 -0.03 -7.67
CA GLN A 189 9.04 0.85 -6.57
C GLN A 189 10.10 0.14 -5.72
N VAL A 190 11.32 0.70 -5.70
CA VAL A 190 12.51 0.06 -5.16
C VAL A 190 12.57 0.30 -3.65
N ASN A 191 12.06 -0.65 -2.86
CA ASN A 191 12.11 -0.59 -1.40
C ASN A 191 13.28 -1.43 -0.89
N LEU A 192 14.42 -0.78 -0.67
CA LEU A 192 15.67 -1.41 -0.23
C LEU A 192 16.32 -0.58 0.90
N PRO A 193 16.95 -1.24 1.90
CA PRO A 193 17.81 -0.58 2.86
C PRO A 193 18.98 0.11 2.16
N ILE A 194 19.61 1.10 2.81
CA ILE A 194 20.63 1.95 2.18
C ILE A 194 21.80 1.16 1.55
N ASP A 195 22.27 0.11 2.21
CA ASP A 195 23.40 -0.67 1.69
C ASP A 195 23.00 -1.49 0.45
N GLU A 196 21.80 -2.08 0.46
CA GLU A 196 21.26 -2.79 -0.71
C GLU A 196 20.89 -1.83 -1.84
N LEU A 197 20.39 -0.62 -1.54
CA LEU A 197 20.15 0.43 -2.53
C LEU A 197 21.44 0.85 -3.22
N ARG A 198 22.52 1.03 -2.48
CA ARG A 198 23.85 1.33 -3.06
C ARG A 198 24.37 0.22 -3.95
N ASP A 199 24.20 -1.04 -3.54
CA ASP A 199 24.54 -2.20 -4.35
C ASP A 199 23.68 -2.27 -5.63
N PHE A 200 22.37 -2.05 -5.51
CA PHE A 200 21.43 -1.98 -6.63
C PHE A 200 21.83 -0.93 -7.67
N ILE A 201 22.17 0.29 -7.21
CA ILE A 201 22.66 1.38 -8.07
C ILE A 201 24.01 1.00 -8.73
N LYS A 202 24.98 0.49 -7.93
CA LYS A 202 26.30 0.07 -8.41
C LYS A 202 26.24 -1.03 -9.46
N LYS A 203 25.27 -1.94 -9.34
CA LYS A 203 25.00 -3.00 -10.35
C LYS A 203 24.31 -2.47 -11.60
N GLY A 204 23.96 -1.18 -11.66
CA GLY A 204 23.35 -0.53 -12.83
C GLY A 204 21.88 -0.84 -13.02
N TYR A 205 21.15 -1.24 -11.98
CA TYR A 205 19.72 -1.49 -12.06
C TYR A 205 18.87 -0.21 -12.06
N ALA A 206 19.37 0.90 -11.51
CA ALA A 206 18.63 2.17 -11.44
C ALA A 206 18.10 2.58 -12.83
N ASN A 207 16.81 2.88 -12.93
CA ASN A 207 16.11 3.31 -14.15
C ASN A 207 16.13 2.33 -15.33
N GLN A 208 16.59 1.08 -15.14
CA GLN A 208 16.63 0.08 -16.21
C GLN A 208 15.24 -0.45 -16.56
N LYS A 209 15.10 -0.88 -17.82
CA LYS A 209 13.89 -1.53 -18.32
C LYS A 209 14.23 -2.93 -18.87
N PHE A 210 13.44 -3.92 -18.46
CA PHE A 210 13.55 -5.31 -18.87
C PHE A 210 12.16 -5.78 -19.35
N GLY A 211 11.89 -5.72 -20.66
CA GLY A 211 10.57 -6.03 -21.17
C GLY A 211 9.48 -5.16 -20.55
N LYS A 212 8.55 -5.78 -19.86
CA LYS A 212 7.44 -5.10 -19.14
C LYS A 212 7.80 -4.59 -17.75
N LEU A 213 8.98 -4.93 -17.24
CA LEU A 213 9.50 -4.44 -15.97
C LEU A 213 10.37 -3.21 -16.19
N LYS A 214 10.03 -2.08 -15.56
CA LYS A 214 10.86 -0.88 -15.42
C LYS A 214 11.23 -0.67 -13.96
N MET A 215 12.51 -0.42 -13.68
CA MET A 215 12.94 0.04 -12.36
C MET A 215 12.53 1.51 -12.22
N GLY A 216 11.79 1.81 -11.18
CA GLY A 216 11.18 3.10 -10.93
C GLY A 216 11.79 3.81 -9.72
N PRO A 217 10.97 4.55 -8.96
CA PRO A 217 11.44 5.37 -7.86
C PRO A 217 11.91 4.54 -6.66
N LEU A 218 12.74 5.15 -5.82
CA LEU A 218 12.97 4.66 -4.47
C LEU A 218 11.67 4.73 -3.67
N LYS A 219 11.26 3.62 -3.04
CA LYS A 219 10.12 3.56 -2.12
C LYS A 219 10.61 3.52 -0.68
N ILE A 220 10.06 4.39 0.16
CA ILE A 220 10.38 4.46 1.58
C ILE A 220 9.08 4.34 2.39
N LEU A 221 9.11 3.58 3.48
CA LEU A 221 8.01 3.46 4.46
C LEU A 221 8.39 4.31 5.68
N ALA A 222 7.93 5.58 5.75
CA ALA A 222 8.43 6.54 6.74
C ALA A 222 7.60 6.57 8.04
N ASP A 223 6.40 6.00 8.06
CA ASP A 223 5.61 5.72 9.26
C ASP A 223 4.70 4.51 9.07
N GLY A 224 3.69 4.37 9.92
CA GLY A 224 2.74 3.27 9.88
C GLY A 224 1.33 3.70 9.47
N SER A 225 0.28 3.15 10.12
CA SER A 225 -1.12 3.32 9.73
C SER A 225 -1.97 4.00 10.80
N LEU A 226 -3.03 4.72 10.37
CA LEU A 226 -4.00 5.35 11.27
C LEU A 226 -4.71 4.30 12.16
N GLY A 227 -5.22 3.24 11.54
CA GLY A 227 -5.92 2.17 12.26
C GLY A 227 -5.04 1.40 13.25
N GLY A 228 -3.75 1.27 12.97
CA GLY A 228 -2.74 0.66 13.86
C GLY A 228 -2.22 1.59 14.95
N ARG A 229 -2.56 2.87 14.94
CA ARG A 229 -1.97 3.95 15.78
C ARG A 229 -0.45 4.04 15.66
N THR A 230 0.08 3.75 14.48
CA THR A 230 1.51 3.82 14.17
C THR A 230 1.85 4.92 13.16
N ALA A 231 0.85 5.55 12.51
CA ALA A 231 1.06 6.78 11.74
C ALA A 231 1.60 7.88 12.68
N ALA A 232 2.70 8.54 12.31
CA ALA A 232 3.34 9.50 13.20
C ALA A 232 2.68 10.87 13.13
N LEU A 233 2.15 11.32 14.26
CA LEU A 233 1.39 12.55 14.41
C LEU A 233 2.16 13.61 15.19
N ASN A 234 1.90 14.88 14.92
CA ASN A 234 2.42 16.02 15.67
C ASN A 234 1.79 16.13 17.07
N GLU A 235 0.53 15.73 17.20
CA GLU A 235 -0.19 15.64 18.47
C GLU A 235 -0.59 14.19 18.73
N PRO A 236 -0.76 13.76 20.00
CA PRO A 236 -1.18 12.40 20.31
C PRO A 236 -2.49 12.00 19.67
N TYR A 237 -2.71 10.70 19.56
CA TYR A 237 -4.01 10.15 19.22
C TYR A 237 -5.04 10.55 20.29
N ASP A 238 -6.25 10.94 19.87
CA ASP A 238 -7.30 11.37 20.80
C ASP A 238 -7.79 10.22 21.70
N ASP A 239 -7.68 8.98 21.23
CA ASP A 239 -8.04 7.76 21.97
C ASP A 239 -6.83 7.02 22.57
N ASP A 240 -5.61 7.62 22.52
CA ASP A 240 -4.38 7.11 23.11
C ASP A 240 -3.38 8.25 23.34
N LEU A 241 -3.62 9.00 24.42
CA LEU A 241 -3.00 10.31 24.72
C LEU A 241 -1.47 10.25 24.95
N GLU A 242 -0.88 9.10 25.11
CA GLU A 242 0.58 8.93 25.23
C GLU A 242 1.24 8.51 23.90
N ASN A 243 0.44 8.24 22.89
CA ASN A 243 0.89 7.70 21.62
C ASN A 243 0.84 8.77 20.50
N ILE A 244 1.98 9.02 19.88
CA ILE A 244 2.14 9.91 18.72
C ILE A 244 2.55 9.14 17.45
N GLY A 245 2.41 7.82 17.44
CA GLY A 245 2.89 6.96 16.34
C GLY A 245 4.41 6.82 16.28
N ILE A 246 4.90 6.28 15.17
CA ILE A 246 6.30 5.88 15.01
C ILE A 246 6.87 6.47 13.71
N LEU A 247 7.88 7.33 13.80
CA LEU A 247 8.76 7.61 12.67
C LEU A 247 9.70 6.43 12.47
N THR A 248 9.69 5.81 11.30
CA THR A 248 10.53 4.63 11.02
C THR A 248 11.97 5.01 10.71
N PHE A 249 12.23 6.27 10.40
CA PHE A 249 13.56 6.83 10.13
C PHE A 249 13.76 8.11 10.92
N ASN A 250 14.99 8.35 11.39
CA ASN A 250 15.40 9.68 11.80
C ASN A 250 15.72 10.56 10.57
N ASP A 251 15.88 11.89 10.79
CA ASP A 251 16.07 12.86 9.69
C ASP A 251 17.34 12.58 8.85
N ASN A 252 18.38 12.03 9.46
CA ASN A 252 19.64 11.74 8.76
C ASN A 252 19.50 10.49 7.89
N GLU A 253 18.91 9.42 8.41
CA GLU A 253 18.66 8.18 7.68
C GLU A 253 17.74 8.41 6.47
N LEU A 254 16.65 9.16 6.68
CA LEU A 254 15.74 9.49 5.58
C LEU A 254 16.44 10.36 4.52
N SER A 255 17.24 11.36 4.96
CA SER A 255 18.01 12.21 4.05
C SER A 255 19.05 11.42 3.26
N GLU A 256 19.72 10.44 3.86
CA GLU A 256 20.72 9.59 3.21
C GLU A 256 20.11 8.73 2.09
N LEU A 257 18.93 8.12 2.35
CA LEU A 257 18.19 7.35 1.35
C LEU A 257 17.75 8.21 0.17
N VAL A 258 17.12 9.35 0.46
CA VAL A 258 16.61 10.27 -0.58
C VAL A 258 17.78 10.86 -1.39
N GLU A 259 18.87 11.21 -0.73
CA GLU A 259 20.08 11.72 -1.40
C GLU A 259 20.69 10.65 -2.32
N ALA A 260 20.83 9.41 -1.84
CA ALA A 260 21.36 8.32 -2.65
C ALA A 260 20.55 8.09 -3.92
N ALA A 261 19.22 8.20 -3.85
CA ALA A 261 18.34 8.07 -5.01
C ALA A 261 18.48 9.26 -5.98
N ILE A 262 18.31 10.50 -5.49
CA ILE A 262 18.31 11.70 -6.33
C ILE A 262 19.67 11.93 -7.00
N ALA A 263 20.77 11.65 -6.30
CA ALA A 263 22.12 11.74 -6.88
C ALA A 263 22.31 10.79 -8.09
N ASN A 264 21.53 9.71 -8.17
CA ASN A 264 21.56 8.70 -9.24
C ASN A 264 20.33 8.75 -10.16
N ASP A 265 19.69 9.91 -10.28
CA ASP A 265 18.53 10.14 -11.18
C ASP A 265 17.31 9.26 -10.89
N MET A 266 17.18 8.76 -9.67
CA MET A 266 15.98 8.07 -9.21
C MET A 266 15.04 9.06 -8.50
N ASP A 267 13.76 9.01 -8.82
CA ASP A 267 12.72 9.67 -8.04
C ASP A 267 12.53 8.97 -6.68
N CYS A 268 11.80 9.63 -5.77
CA CYS A 268 11.43 9.04 -4.49
C CYS A 268 9.92 9.10 -4.29
N VAL A 269 9.33 7.98 -3.83
CA VAL A 269 7.94 7.92 -3.38
C VAL A 269 7.94 7.44 -1.93
N VAL A 270 7.38 8.25 -1.04
CA VAL A 270 7.48 8.02 0.41
C VAL A 270 6.11 7.84 1.00
N HIS A 271 5.89 6.68 1.63
CA HIS A 271 4.72 6.44 2.46
C HIS A 271 4.75 7.39 3.66
N ALA A 272 3.76 8.24 3.77
CA ALA A 272 3.52 9.12 4.90
C ALA A 272 2.00 9.28 5.13
N ILE A 273 1.51 8.73 6.22
CA ILE A 273 0.10 8.84 6.64
C ILE A 273 -0.07 9.98 7.63
N GLY A 274 0.79 10.08 8.63
CA GLY A 274 0.73 11.09 9.67
C GLY A 274 1.29 12.44 9.23
N ASP A 275 0.77 13.53 9.81
CA ASP A 275 1.20 14.90 9.56
C ASP A 275 2.66 15.16 9.98
N ARG A 276 3.12 14.54 11.07
CA ARG A 276 4.52 14.61 11.50
C ARG A 276 5.48 13.99 10.48
N THR A 277 5.07 12.86 9.89
CA THR A 277 5.84 12.21 8.83
C THR A 277 5.83 13.04 7.56
N THR A 278 4.68 13.61 7.21
CA THR A 278 4.56 14.53 6.07
C THR A 278 5.52 15.72 6.19
N ASP A 279 5.64 16.32 7.39
CA ASP A 279 6.61 17.39 7.67
C ASP A 279 8.05 16.92 7.46
N GLN A 280 8.40 15.74 7.98
CA GLN A 280 9.74 15.15 7.84
C GLN A 280 10.08 14.92 6.36
N VAL A 281 9.16 14.37 5.57
CA VAL A 281 9.36 14.08 4.14
C VAL A 281 9.51 15.36 3.33
N ILE A 282 8.64 16.36 3.52
CA ILE A 282 8.72 17.65 2.82
C ILE A 282 10.05 18.34 3.12
N LYS A 283 10.46 18.38 4.41
CA LYS A 283 11.73 18.96 4.83
C LYS A 283 12.93 18.24 4.22
N THR A 284 12.86 16.91 4.13
CA THR A 284 13.91 16.08 3.53
C THR A 284 14.02 16.33 2.04
N PHE A 285 12.91 16.31 1.30
CA PHE A 285 12.90 16.58 -0.14
C PHE A 285 13.45 17.97 -0.44
N LYS A 286 13.01 19.00 0.31
CA LYS A 286 13.56 20.35 0.17
C LYS A 286 15.08 20.37 0.40
N LYS A 287 15.56 19.80 1.49
CA LYS A 287 16.99 19.77 1.84
C LYS A 287 17.84 19.12 0.74
N VAL A 288 17.38 18.00 0.20
CA VAL A 288 18.10 17.28 -0.86
C VAL A 288 18.00 18.03 -2.19
N GLN A 289 16.85 18.61 -2.52
CA GLN A 289 16.66 19.44 -3.71
C GLN A 289 17.58 20.68 -3.68
N ASP A 290 17.73 21.36 -2.53
CA ASP A 290 18.65 22.49 -2.37
C ASP A 290 20.12 22.07 -2.63
N LYS A 291 20.48 20.80 -2.34
CA LYS A 291 21.80 20.23 -2.60
C LYS A 291 22.02 19.84 -4.06
N TYR A 292 20.95 19.47 -4.77
CA TYR A 292 20.98 19.03 -6.18
C TYR A 292 20.02 19.89 -7.03
N PRO A 293 20.29 21.21 -7.18
CA PRO A 293 19.35 22.14 -7.84
C PRO A 293 19.12 21.85 -9.32
N ASP A 294 20.05 21.17 -9.98
CA ASP A 294 19.94 20.80 -11.41
C ASP A 294 19.12 19.52 -11.64
N LYS A 295 18.73 18.80 -10.57
CA LYS A 295 17.88 17.63 -10.66
C LYS A 295 16.40 18.04 -10.53
N THR A 296 15.52 17.43 -11.32
CA THR A 296 14.07 17.66 -11.29
C THR A 296 13.30 16.37 -11.03
N PRO A 297 13.47 15.78 -9.83
CA PRO A 297 12.81 14.52 -9.53
C PRO A 297 11.29 14.67 -9.45
N ASN A 298 10.58 13.65 -9.91
CA ASN A 298 9.13 13.53 -9.77
C ASN A 298 8.80 12.84 -8.43
N ASN A 299 9.14 13.50 -7.32
CA ASN A 299 8.92 12.97 -5.98
C ASN A 299 7.46 13.03 -5.58
N ALA A 300 6.98 12.03 -4.82
CA ALA A 300 5.62 12.02 -4.32
C ALA A 300 5.50 11.47 -2.89
N ILE A 301 4.44 11.87 -2.21
CA ILE A 301 3.99 11.28 -0.95
C ILE A 301 2.86 10.28 -1.27
N ILE A 302 3.03 9.03 -0.82
CA ILE A 302 2.01 8.01 -0.89
C ILE A 302 1.13 8.11 0.37
N HIS A 303 -0.16 7.98 0.19
CA HIS A 303 -1.26 8.13 1.15
C HIS A 303 -1.58 9.59 1.45
N ALA A 304 -0.65 10.38 2.00
CA ALA A 304 -0.87 11.78 2.39
C ALA A 304 -2.22 11.96 3.14
N GLN A 305 -2.52 11.03 4.03
CA GLN A 305 -3.87 10.80 4.57
C GLN A 305 -4.27 11.84 5.60
N ILE A 306 -3.34 12.15 6.52
CA ILE A 306 -3.48 13.20 7.53
C ILE A 306 -2.49 14.31 7.16
N THR A 307 -2.83 15.06 6.10
CA THR A 307 -1.98 16.13 5.55
C THR A 307 -2.80 17.40 5.55
N ASN A 308 -2.39 18.39 6.35
CA ASN A 308 -3.11 19.64 6.50
C ASN A 308 -2.90 20.58 5.30
N ARG A 309 -3.67 21.67 5.24
CA ARG A 309 -3.64 22.64 4.12
C ARG A 309 -2.30 23.35 3.96
N GLU A 310 -1.60 23.62 5.06
CA GLU A 310 -0.26 24.25 5.02
C GLU A 310 0.77 23.31 4.37
N GLN A 311 0.75 22.04 4.75
CA GLN A 311 1.60 21.01 4.14
C GLN A 311 1.32 20.85 2.64
N ILE A 312 0.05 20.90 2.22
CA ILE A 312 -0.31 20.88 0.79
C ILE A 312 0.28 22.08 0.03
N GLU A 313 0.27 23.27 0.62
CA GLU A 313 0.94 24.45 0.01
C GLU A 313 2.45 24.26 -0.10
N LEU A 314 3.07 23.62 0.88
CA LEU A 314 4.50 23.27 0.81
C LEU A 314 4.77 22.20 -0.28
N MET A 315 3.91 21.18 -0.39
CA MET A 315 4.00 20.20 -1.48
C MET A 315 3.94 20.89 -2.85
N LYS A 316 2.98 21.80 -3.04
CA LYS A 316 2.89 22.61 -4.26
C LYS A 316 4.17 23.41 -4.51
N LYS A 317 4.67 24.10 -3.49
CA LYS A 317 5.86 24.96 -3.57
C LYS A 317 7.11 24.18 -4.00
N TYR A 318 7.24 22.93 -3.53
CA TYR A 318 8.41 22.09 -3.80
C TYR A 318 8.15 21.05 -4.89
N ALA A 319 7.06 21.17 -5.64
CA ALA A 319 6.65 20.25 -6.71
C ALA A 319 6.58 18.77 -6.26
N ILE A 320 6.08 18.52 -5.05
CA ILE A 320 5.90 17.17 -4.50
C ILE A 320 4.50 16.69 -4.90
N GLY A 321 4.41 15.55 -5.58
CA GLY A 321 3.16 14.92 -5.97
C GLY A 321 2.51 14.12 -4.83
N ALA A 322 1.32 13.58 -5.09
CA ALA A 322 0.59 12.72 -4.17
C ALA A 322 0.05 11.47 -4.90
N ILE A 323 0.17 10.31 -4.26
CA ILE A 323 -0.43 9.05 -4.71
C ILE A 323 -1.38 8.59 -3.60
N VAL A 324 -2.69 8.69 -3.83
CA VAL A 324 -3.70 8.57 -2.78
C VAL A 324 -4.70 7.45 -3.02
N GLN A 325 -5.33 6.98 -1.94
CA GLN A 325 -6.28 5.88 -1.94
C GLN A 325 -7.62 6.33 -1.34
N PRO A 326 -8.53 6.91 -2.12
CA PRO A 326 -9.85 7.28 -1.61
C PRO A 326 -10.62 6.11 -0.97
N ILE A 327 -10.32 4.87 -1.38
CA ILE A 327 -10.91 3.66 -0.81
C ILE A 327 -10.63 3.49 0.70
N PHE A 328 -9.56 4.10 1.23
CA PHE A 328 -9.27 4.04 2.67
C PHE A 328 -10.38 4.66 3.53
N ILE A 329 -11.18 5.57 2.96
CA ILE A 329 -12.40 6.08 3.63
C ILE A 329 -13.33 4.92 4.00
N ASN A 330 -13.36 3.85 3.19
CA ASN A 330 -14.22 2.70 3.45
C ASN A 330 -13.95 2.05 4.81
N SER A 331 -12.69 1.85 5.15
CA SER A 331 -12.28 1.22 6.41
C SER A 331 -12.14 2.23 7.55
N ASP A 332 -11.70 3.45 7.27
CA ASP A 332 -11.28 4.42 8.28
C ASP A 332 -12.40 5.35 8.76
N ILE A 333 -13.52 5.44 8.06
CA ILE A 333 -14.65 6.32 8.42
C ILE A 333 -15.15 6.10 9.84
N LYS A 334 -15.02 4.87 10.35
CA LYS A 334 -15.41 4.47 11.71
C LYS A 334 -14.50 5.04 12.80
N ILE A 335 -13.21 5.16 12.46
CA ILE A 335 -12.15 5.37 13.45
C ILE A 335 -11.52 6.75 13.34
N VAL A 336 -11.62 7.43 12.20
CA VAL A 336 -10.90 8.68 11.98
C VAL A 336 -11.21 9.73 13.06
N ASN A 337 -12.47 9.89 13.42
CA ASN A 337 -12.88 10.83 14.48
C ASN A 337 -12.43 10.38 15.89
N GLU A 338 -12.38 9.07 16.15
CA GLU A 338 -11.88 8.53 17.41
C GLU A 338 -10.37 8.73 17.54
N ARG A 339 -9.63 8.51 16.45
CA ARG A 339 -8.16 8.58 16.42
C ARG A 339 -7.61 9.99 16.47
N ILE A 340 -8.22 10.92 15.76
CA ILE A 340 -7.65 12.28 15.56
C ILE A 340 -8.65 13.42 15.84
N GLY A 341 -9.83 13.12 16.37
CA GLY A 341 -10.80 14.10 16.83
C GLY A 341 -11.08 15.20 15.78
N LYS A 342 -10.93 16.46 16.17
CA LYS A 342 -11.17 17.62 15.30
C LYS A 342 -10.23 17.68 14.09
N ARG A 343 -9.06 17.06 14.16
CA ARG A 343 -8.08 16.99 13.06
C ARG A 343 -8.60 16.20 11.86
N SER A 344 -9.65 15.37 12.06
CA SER A 344 -10.32 14.66 10.97
C SER A 344 -10.85 15.58 9.87
N LYS A 345 -11.14 16.84 10.18
CA LYS A 345 -11.53 17.86 9.19
C LYS A 345 -10.39 18.29 8.24
N GLU A 346 -9.15 18.02 8.62
CA GLU A 346 -7.95 18.25 7.84
C GLU A 346 -7.27 16.93 7.46
N SER A 347 -8.06 15.89 7.21
CA SER A 347 -7.60 14.60 6.72
C SER A 347 -8.28 14.25 5.40
N TYR A 348 -7.63 13.41 4.60
CA TYR A 348 -8.13 12.99 3.27
C TYR A 348 -8.49 14.18 2.37
N LEU A 349 -7.70 15.25 2.39
CA LEU A 349 -7.89 16.46 1.58
C LEU A 349 -7.48 16.23 0.11
N PHE A 350 -7.96 15.14 -0.46
CA PHE A 350 -7.50 14.65 -1.76
C PHE A 350 -7.95 15.54 -2.93
N LYS A 351 -9.16 16.12 -2.84
CA LYS A 351 -9.61 17.08 -3.86
C LYS A 351 -8.83 18.38 -3.80
N THR A 352 -8.56 18.88 -2.58
CA THR A 352 -7.68 20.03 -2.37
C THR A 352 -6.26 19.76 -2.93
N MET A 353 -5.70 18.54 -2.74
CA MET A 353 -4.42 18.17 -3.35
C MET A 353 -4.51 18.10 -4.87
N TYR A 354 -5.56 17.47 -5.42
CA TYR A 354 -5.78 17.35 -6.86
C TYR A 354 -5.76 18.70 -7.58
N ASP A 355 -6.30 19.74 -6.95
CA ASP A 355 -6.35 21.10 -7.51
C ASP A 355 -4.99 21.82 -7.41
N LYS A 356 -4.01 21.30 -6.67
CA LYS A 356 -2.75 22.01 -6.35
C LYS A 356 -1.48 21.31 -6.77
N VAL A 357 -1.45 19.97 -6.73
CA VAL A 357 -0.26 19.16 -7.01
C VAL A 357 -0.57 18.06 -8.01
N SER A 358 0.47 17.45 -8.60
CA SER A 358 0.29 16.22 -9.37
C SER A 358 -0.27 15.14 -8.47
N LEU A 359 -1.43 14.58 -8.80
CA LEU A 359 -2.10 13.58 -7.97
C LEU A 359 -2.62 12.43 -8.82
N GLY A 360 -2.29 11.22 -8.38
CA GLY A 360 -2.80 9.97 -8.93
C GLY A 360 -3.51 9.10 -7.90
N PHE A 361 -4.43 8.25 -8.36
CA PHE A 361 -5.09 7.26 -7.53
C PHE A 361 -4.38 5.92 -7.61
N SER A 362 -4.47 5.17 -6.51
CA SER A 362 -3.96 3.80 -6.39
C SER A 362 -4.82 2.98 -5.44
N THR A 363 -4.64 1.66 -5.42
CA THR A 363 -5.39 0.77 -4.52
C THR A 363 -4.65 0.46 -3.23
N ASP A 364 -3.33 0.48 -3.26
CA ASP A 364 -2.49 -0.11 -2.20
C ASP A 364 -2.82 -1.61 -1.94
N SER A 365 -3.35 -2.27 -2.97
CA SER A 365 -3.76 -3.68 -2.83
C SER A 365 -2.55 -4.59 -2.55
N PRO A 366 -2.69 -5.56 -1.62
CA PRO A 366 -3.89 -6.14 -1.05
C PRO A 366 -4.35 -5.54 0.30
N VAL A 367 -3.92 -4.32 0.65
CA VAL A 367 -4.46 -3.60 1.83
C VAL A 367 -5.95 -3.32 1.61
N GLU A 368 -6.29 -2.81 0.44
CA GLU A 368 -7.67 -2.61 -0.01
C GLU A 368 -7.96 -3.44 -1.29
N PRO A 369 -9.22 -3.62 -1.68
CA PRO A 369 -9.58 -4.39 -2.87
C PRO A 369 -8.98 -3.83 -4.16
N VAL A 370 -8.55 -4.73 -5.07
CA VAL A 370 -8.11 -4.40 -6.44
C VAL A 370 -9.33 -4.01 -7.30
N ASN A 371 -10.05 -2.96 -6.97
CA ASN A 371 -11.21 -2.54 -7.74
C ASN A 371 -11.26 -1.02 -7.88
N PRO A 372 -10.86 -0.45 -9.05
CA PRO A 372 -10.85 0.98 -9.26
C PRO A 372 -12.23 1.63 -9.09
N PHE A 373 -13.33 0.96 -9.46
CA PHE A 373 -14.67 1.53 -9.32
C PHE A 373 -15.11 1.71 -7.87
N LYS A 374 -14.69 0.82 -6.96
CA LYS A 374 -14.90 1.01 -5.52
C LYS A 374 -14.12 2.21 -5.00
N ASN A 375 -12.90 2.40 -5.46
CA ASN A 375 -12.07 3.54 -5.11
C ASN A 375 -12.64 4.85 -5.66
N ILE A 376 -13.07 4.87 -6.93
CA ILE A 376 -13.79 5.99 -7.56
C ILE A 376 -15.07 6.32 -6.78
N TYR A 377 -15.85 5.30 -6.37
CA TYR A 377 -17.04 5.52 -5.54
C TYR A 377 -16.69 6.29 -4.24
N CYS A 378 -15.66 5.87 -3.52
CA CYS A 378 -15.24 6.56 -2.31
C CYS A 378 -14.76 7.99 -2.58
N ALA A 379 -14.11 8.25 -3.71
CA ALA A 379 -13.69 9.60 -4.12
C ALA A 379 -14.88 10.54 -4.39
N ILE A 380 -15.90 10.07 -5.09
CA ILE A 380 -17.05 10.90 -5.50
C ILE A 380 -18.14 11.00 -4.43
N SER A 381 -18.28 9.97 -3.58
CA SER A 381 -19.33 9.94 -2.54
C SER A 381 -18.83 10.41 -1.19
N ARG A 382 -17.55 10.19 -0.87
CA ARG A 382 -16.94 10.37 0.46
C ARG A 382 -17.59 9.48 1.52
N LYS A 383 -18.16 8.36 1.09
CA LYS A 383 -18.86 7.38 1.93
C LYS A 383 -18.11 6.05 1.98
N SER A 384 -18.37 5.30 3.04
CA SER A 384 -17.99 3.90 3.12
C SER A 384 -18.96 3.01 2.35
N ILE A 385 -18.44 1.97 1.74
CA ILE A 385 -19.20 0.89 1.10
C ILE A 385 -19.75 -0.06 2.17
N ASP A 386 -18.89 -0.41 3.14
CA ASP A 386 -19.19 -1.42 4.16
C ASP A 386 -19.98 -0.84 5.34
N PHE A 387 -19.86 0.49 5.57
CA PHE A 387 -20.52 1.20 6.67
C PHE A 387 -21.34 2.39 6.16
N PRO A 388 -22.38 2.15 5.34
CA PRO A 388 -23.13 3.21 4.64
C PRO A 388 -23.95 4.12 5.56
N HIS A 389 -24.08 3.77 6.85
CA HIS A 389 -24.78 4.57 7.86
C HIS A 389 -23.94 5.70 8.44
N PHE A 390 -22.61 5.72 8.20
CA PHE A 390 -21.77 6.85 8.58
C PHE A 390 -21.98 8.02 7.60
N GLU A 391 -21.88 9.24 8.14
CA GLU A 391 -21.91 10.46 7.35
C GLU A 391 -20.69 10.55 6.41
N GLU A 392 -20.80 11.39 5.39
CA GLU A 392 -19.74 11.67 4.44
C GLU A 392 -18.52 12.30 5.13
N LEU A 393 -17.34 11.76 4.91
CA LEU A 393 -16.10 12.33 5.45
C LEU A 393 -15.66 13.52 4.59
N ASN A 394 -15.64 14.74 5.17
CA ASN A 394 -15.20 15.96 4.47
C ASN A 394 -15.86 16.08 3.09
N LYS A 395 -17.17 16.31 3.06
CA LYS A 395 -18.02 16.29 1.85
C LYS A 395 -17.58 17.29 0.75
N GLU A 396 -16.84 18.33 1.13
CA GLU A 396 -16.27 19.33 0.21
C GLU A 396 -15.11 18.76 -0.62
N GLU A 397 -14.56 17.63 -0.22
CA GLU A 397 -13.45 16.94 -0.89
C GLU A 397 -13.94 15.90 -1.93
N LYS A 398 -15.19 16.02 -2.42
CA LYS A 398 -15.73 15.17 -3.47
C LYS A 398 -15.09 15.47 -4.83
N PHE A 399 -14.78 14.40 -5.54
CA PHE A 399 -14.42 14.44 -6.95
C PHE A 399 -15.66 14.36 -7.83
N THR A 400 -15.59 14.88 -9.03
CA THR A 400 -16.48 14.49 -10.11
C THR A 400 -16.06 13.12 -10.66
N VAL A 401 -16.95 12.42 -11.35
CA VAL A 401 -16.64 11.14 -12.01
C VAL A 401 -15.47 11.30 -13.00
N GLU A 402 -15.48 12.39 -13.77
CA GLU A 402 -14.42 12.68 -14.75
C GLU A 402 -13.05 12.89 -14.08
N GLU A 403 -12.99 13.66 -12.99
CA GLU A 403 -11.75 13.88 -12.23
C GLU A 403 -11.21 12.57 -11.64
N ALA A 404 -12.09 11.75 -11.05
CA ALA A 404 -11.71 10.47 -10.47
C ALA A 404 -11.20 9.49 -11.55
N LEU A 405 -11.82 9.45 -12.73
CA LEU A 405 -11.31 8.67 -13.87
C LEU A 405 -9.95 9.19 -14.34
N LYS A 406 -9.76 10.51 -14.43
CA LYS A 406 -8.45 11.09 -14.79
C LYS A 406 -7.38 10.74 -13.78
N ALA A 407 -7.71 10.79 -12.48
CA ALA A 407 -6.78 10.43 -11.40
C ALA A 407 -6.34 8.95 -11.47
N TYR A 408 -7.19 8.08 -12.00
CA TYR A 408 -6.88 6.65 -12.22
C TYR A 408 -6.28 6.34 -13.59
N THR A 409 -6.14 7.32 -14.46
CA THR A 409 -5.67 7.15 -15.84
C THR A 409 -4.56 8.13 -16.18
N VAL A 410 -4.87 9.23 -16.85
CA VAL A 410 -3.87 10.17 -17.39
C VAL A 410 -3.01 10.84 -16.31
N ASN A 411 -3.54 11.07 -15.12
CA ASN A 411 -2.77 11.68 -14.03
C ASN A 411 -1.75 10.72 -13.41
N ASN A 412 -1.89 9.41 -13.62
CA ASN A 412 -0.94 8.40 -13.18
C ASN A 412 0.25 8.23 -14.14
N LEU A 413 0.18 8.76 -15.36
CA LEU A 413 1.25 8.63 -16.35
C LEU A 413 2.62 9.08 -15.85
N PRO A 414 2.78 10.22 -15.15
CA PRO A 414 4.07 10.63 -14.61
C PRO A 414 4.66 9.63 -13.60
N PHE A 415 3.81 8.98 -12.78
CA PHE A 415 4.24 8.04 -11.74
C PHE A 415 4.64 6.67 -12.28
N ILE A 416 4.31 6.38 -13.56
CA ILE A 416 4.71 5.16 -14.27
C ILE A 416 5.64 5.43 -15.43
N TYR A 417 6.10 6.70 -15.59
CA TYR A 417 7.03 7.12 -16.66
C TYR A 417 6.52 6.83 -18.07
N GLU A 418 5.25 7.11 -18.33
CA GLU A 418 4.59 6.97 -19.63
C GLU A 418 4.00 8.32 -20.06
N ASP A 419 3.82 8.50 -21.38
CA ASP A 419 3.31 9.75 -21.94
C ASP A 419 1.85 9.65 -22.41
N ARG A 420 1.33 8.42 -22.59
CA ARG A 420 0.00 8.16 -23.13
C ARG A 420 -0.58 6.81 -22.66
N ILE A 421 -1.88 6.68 -22.85
CA ILE A 421 -2.62 5.43 -22.62
C ILE A 421 -3.17 4.96 -23.97
N ASP A 422 -2.69 3.81 -24.43
CA ASP A 422 -3.20 3.13 -25.64
C ASP A 422 -4.14 1.96 -25.26
N ASP A 423 -4.17 1.58 -23.98
CA ASP A 423 -4.96 0.50 -23.44
C ASP A 423 -6.37 0.99 -23.10
N TYR A 424 -7.37 0.12 -23.24
CA TYR A 424 -8.75 0.44 -22.90
C TYR A 424 -9.51 -0.78 -22.34
N ILE A 425 -10.63 -0.49 -21.68
CA ILE A 425 -11.53 -1.51 -21.13
C ILE A 425 -12.95 -1.29 -21.64
N GLU A 426 -13.70 -2.39 -21.73
CA GLU A 426 -15.15 -2.36 -21.90
C GLU A 426 -15.82 -2.64 -20.56
N ILE A 427 -16.76 -1.80 -20.18
CA ILE A 427 -17.43 -1.84 -18.87
C ILE A 427 -18.94 -2.10 -19.03
N SER A 428 -19.54 -2.66 -17.98
CA SER A 428 -20.94 -3.14 -17.98
C SER A 428 -21.99 -2.04 -18.04
N LYS A 429 -21.68 -0.82 -17.56
CA LYS A 429 -22.59 0.32 -17.53
C LYS A 429 -21.90 1.58 -18.06
N ASP A 430 -22.67 2.60 -18.41
CA ASP A 430 -22.12 3.92 -18.74
C ASP A 430 -21.85 4.70 -17.46
N VAL A 431 -20.55 4.85 -17.11
CA VAL A 431 -20.09 5.47 -15.87
C VAL A 431 -20.55 6.92 -15.68
N PHE A 432 -20.91 7.63 -16.76
CA PHE A 432 -21.41 9.01 -16.71
C PHE A 432 -22.93 9.12 -16.58
N ASN A 433 -23.66 8.00 -16.81
CA ASN A 433 -25.12 7.97 -16.84
C ASN A 433 -25.72 7.04 -15.76
N VAL A 434 -24.94 6.61 -14.77
CA VAL A 434 -25.39 5.86 -13.59
C VAL A 434 -25.41 6.76 -12.36
N THR A 435 -26.11 6.33 -11.32
CA THR A 435 -26.04 6.97 -9.99
C THR A 435 -24.68 6.73 -9.35
N ASN A 436 -24.25 7.60 -8.43
CA ASN A 436 -23.00 7.40 -7.70
C ASN A 436 -22.95 6.03 -7.01
N GLU A 437 -24.07 5.56 -6.45
CA GLU A 437 -24.16 4.26 -5.77
C GLU A 437 -23.94 3.07 -6.72
N GLU A 438 -24.26 3.20 -7.98
CA GLU A 438 -24.07 2.12 -8.96
C GLU A 438 -22.62 2.03 -9.46
N ILE A 439 -21.80 3.06 -9.26
CA ILE A 439 -20.41 3.10 -9.77
C ILE A 439 -19.57 1.96 -9.16
N LYS A 440 -19.71 1.69 -7.85
CA LYS A 440 -18.98 0.60 -7.18
C LYS A 440 -19.28 -0.80 -7.72
N ASP A 441 -20.41 -0.95 -8.41
CA ASP A 441 -20.92 -2.21 -8.96
C ASP A 441 -20.64 -2.36 -10.47
N ILE A 442 -19.96 -1.39 -11.09
CA ILE A 442 -19.55 -1.49 -12.49
C ILE A 442 -18.52 -2.60 -12.64
N LEU A 443 -18.72 -3.47 -13.63
CA LEU A 443 -17.84 -4.58 -13.94
C LEU A 443 -17.03 -4.28 -15.20
N VAL A 444 -15.76 -4.68 -15.17
CA VAL A 444 -14.94 -4.77 -16.38
C VAL A 444 -15.36 -6.04 -17.13
N LEU A 445 -15.77 -5.88 -18.38
CA LEU A 445 -16.18 -6.97 -19.25
C LEU A 445 -15.02 -7.47 -20.10
N LYS A 446 -14.20 -6.53 -20.61
CA LYS A 446 -13.04 -6.85 -21.44
C LYS A 446 -11.90 -5.87 -21.15
N THR A 447 -10.67 -6.36 -21.22
CA THR A 447 -9.46 -5.56 -21.13
C THR A 447 -8.61 -5.75 -22.37
N PHE A 448 -8.17 -4.62 -22.94
CA PHE A 448 -7.36 -4.58 -24.16
C PHE A 448 -6.05 -3.84 -23.90
N ILE A 449 -4.94 -4.47 -24.30
CA ILE A 449 -3.60 -3.88 -24.29
C ILE A 449 -3.10 -3.74 -25.72
N ALA A 450 -2.77 -2.52 -26.14
CA ALA A 450 -2.35 -2.22 -27.50
C ALA A 450 -3.29 -2.84 -28.58
N GLY A 451 -4.60 -2.80 -28.33
CA GLY A 451 -5.63 -3.36 -29.22
C GLY A 451 -5.84 -4.87 -29.12
N LYS A 452 -5.00 -5.60 -28.39
CA LYS A 452 -5.15 -7.07 -28.20
C LYS A 452 -6.06 -7.31 -26.99
N LEU A 453 -7.08 -8.18 -27.13
CA LEU A 453 -7.89 -8.68 -26.05
C LEU A 453 -7.04 -9.57 -25.13
N VAL A 454 -6.89 -9.20 -23.87
CA VAL A 454 -6.11 -9.93 -22.84
C VAL A 454 -6.97 -10.50 -21.73
N TYR A 455 -8.18 -9.99 -21.56
CA TYR A 455 -9.17 -10.51 -20.61
C TYR A 455 -10.58 -10.34 -21.15
N GLU A 456 -11.42 -11.35 -20.95
CA GLU A 456 -12.87 -11.34 -21.19
C GLU A 456 -13.59 -12.05 -20.04
N ARG A 457 -14.51 -11.33 -19.39
CA ARG A 457 -15.33 -11.88 -18.32
C ARG A 457 -16.26 -12.96 -18.89
N LYS A 458 -16.16 -14.15 -18.34
CA LYS A 458 -17.11 -15.23 -18.63
C LYS A 458 -18.42 -14.97 -17.88
N ASN A 459 -19.54 -15.16 -18.56
CA ASN A 459 -20.89 -15.05 -17.98
C ASN A 459 -21.14 -16.12 -16.91
#